data_99839afd290df1c308d54a6bfd1a5941
#
_entry.id   99839afd290df1c308d54a6bfd1a5941
#
_cell.length_a   1.000
_cell.length_b   1.000
_cell.length_c   1.000
_cell.angle_alpha   90.00
_cell.angle_beta   90.00
_cell.angle_gamma   90.00
#
_symmetry.space_group_name_H-M   'P 1'
#
loop_
_entity.id
_entity.type
_entity.pdbx_description
1 polymer ?
#
loop_
_entity_poly.entity_id
_entity_poly.type
_entity_poly.pdbx_seq_one_letter_code
_entity_poly.pdbx_strand_id
1 'polypeptide(L)'
;MEDRIERHIKRRGNTWKTIEGFKNLISLVKNDIDSTDVILFDCITNFVSNFMIMDRGIDWDKVDLSVVQEIEDQIEEEMSNFLEFIRSKKTDCVFVTNEIGSGLVPDYPLGRHFRDICGRINQLVAKNSDEAYLAVSGIKVKIK
;
A
#
# COMPACT_ATOMS: atom_id res chain seq x y z
N MET A 1 -0.21 13.89 -16.14
CA MET A 1 -0.24 13.34 -14.78
C MET A 1 -0.90 14.31 -13.80
N GLU A 2 -0.56 15.59 -13.84
CA GLU A 2 -1.13 16.67 -13.02
C GLU A 2 -2.65 16.78 -13.14
N ASP A 3 -3.22 16.78 -14.34
CA ASP A 3 -4.67 16.78 -14.60
C ASP A 3 -5.46 15.67 -13.88
N ARG A 4 -4.83 14.52 -13.63
CA ARG A 4 -5.46 13.40 -12.96
C ARG A 4 -5.49 13.61 -11.44
N ILE A 5 -4.41 14.15 -10.91
CA ILE A 5 -4.29 14.53 -9.49
C ILE A 5 -5.28 15.65 -9.16
N GLU A 6 -5.37 16.70 -9.98
CA GLU A 6 -6.32 17.80 -9.79
C GLU A 6 -7.78 17.32 -9.82
N ARG A 7 -8.14 16.42 -10.73
CA ARG A 7 -9.49 15.83 -10.78
C ARG A 7 -9.80 15.02 -9.53
N HIS A 8 -8.82 14.28 -8.99
CA HIS A 8 -8.99 13.54 -7.74
C HIS A 8 -9.16 14.48 -6.54
N ILE A 9 -8.37 15.55 -6.46
CA ILE A 9 -8.49 16.57 -5.40
C ILE A 9 -9.87 17.25 -5.47
N LYS A 10 -10.32 17.67 -6.66
CA LYS A 10 -11.65 18.27 -6.87
C LYS A 10 -12.81 17.34 -6.47
N ARG A 11 -12.67 16.02 -6.72
CA ARG A 11 -13.69 15.03 -6.33
C ARG A 11 -13.76 14.78 -4.83
N ARG A 12 -12.64 14.90 -4.11
CA ARG A 12 -12.58 14.68 -2.65
C ARG A 12 -13.18 15.80 -1.83
N GLY A 13 -13.30 17.02 -2.40
CA GLY A 13 -13.82 18.20 -1.69
C GLY A 13 -12.95 18.58 -0.48
N ASN A 14 -13.50 19.40 0.41
CA ASN A 14 -12.77 19.90 1.59
C ASN A 14 -12.85 18.97 2.82
N THR A 15 -13.45 17.79 2.68
CA THR A 15 -13.64 16.83 3.79
C THR A 15 -12.45 15.88 3.97
N TRP A 16 -11.54 15.82 2.98
CA TRP A 16 -10.37 14.96 3.00
C TRP A 16 -9.09 15.76 3.17
N LYS A 17 -8.29 15.38 4.17
CA LYS A 17 -6.88 15.79 4.27
C LYS A 17 -6.03 14.78 3.51
N THR A 18 -5.25 15.24 2.54
CA THR A 18 -4.29 14.37 1.82
C THR A 18 -2.95 14.42 2.53
N ILE A 19 -2.39 13.25 2.80
CA ILE A 19 -1.05 13.06 3.36
C ILE A 19 -0.27 12.20 2.38
N GLU A 20 0.92 12.63 2.00
CA GLU A 20 1.80 11.90 1.09
C GLU A 20 2.99 11.34 1.84
N GLY A 21 3.31 10.07 1.61
CA GLY A 21 4.45 9.39 2.19
C GLY A 21 4.36 7.88 2.05
N PHE A 22 5.49 7.21 2.24
CA PHE A 22 5.59 5.74 2.18
C PHE A 22 6.53 5.17 3.25
N LYS A 23 7.10 6.00 4.11
CA LYS A 23 7.91 5.61 5.27
C LYS A 23 7.42 6.35 6.51
N ASN A 24 7.61 5.75 7.67
CA ASN A 24 7.18 6.30 8.95
C ASN A 24 5.68 6.63 8.97
N LEU A 25 4.85 5.72 8.43
CA LEU A 25 3.40 5.90 8.24
C LEU A 25 2.70 6.39 9.50
N ILE A 26 3.03 5.82 10.66
CA ILE A 26 2.49 6.24 11.96
C ILE A 26 2.77 7.72 12.21
N SER A 27 3.99 8.18 11.94
CA SER A 27 4.37 9.58 12.16
C SER A 27 3.61 10.56 11.27
N LEU A 28 3.19 10.11 10.09
CA LEU A 28 2.40 10.91 9.15
C LEU A 28 0.97 11.16 9.65
N VAL A 29 0.38 10.21 10.38
CA VAL A 29 -1.03 10.26 10.75
C VAL A 29 -1.29 10.49 12.25
N LYS A 30 -0.31 10.24 13.13
CA LYS A 30 -0.48 10.22 14.58
C LYS A 30 -1.09 11.47 15.19
N ASN A 31 -0.86 12.63 14.59
CA ASN A 31 -1.34 13.91 15.12
C ASN A 31 -2.82 14.17 14.77
N ASP A 32 -3.34 13.51 13.73
CA ASP A 32 -4.69 13.71 13.23
C ASP A 32 -5.61 12.52 13.56
N ILE A 33 -5.05 11.38 13.93
CA ILE A 33 -5.78 10.10 14.04
C ILE A 33 -6.99 10.17 14.99
N ASP A 34 -6.84 10.84 16.13
CA ASP A 34 -7.89 10.87 17.14
C ASP A 34 -9.08 11.78 16.74
N SER A 35 -8.93 12.58 15.67
CA SER A 35 -9.97 13.43 15.07
C SER A 35 -10.41 12.96 13.67
N THR A 36 -9.97 11.76 13.26
CA THR A 36 -10.21 11.20 11.93
C THR A 36 -11.19 10.04 12.02
N ASP A 37 -12.30 10.11 11.28
CA ASP A 37 -13.30 9.04 11.21
C ASP A 37 -12.80 7.85 10.39
N VAL A 38 -12.12 8.12 9.26
CA VAL A 38 -11.65 7.07 8.34
C VAL A 38 -10.35 7.47 7.65
N ILE A 39 -9.44 6.51 7.53
CA ILE A 39 -8.24 6.60 6.69
C ILE A 39 -8.48 5.82 5.40
N LEU A 40 -8.21 6.45 4.26
CA LEU A 40 -8.11 5.79 2.97
C LEU A 40 -6.63 5.65 2.58
N PHE A 41 -6.11 4.43 2.64
CA PHE A 41 -4.75 4.10 2.21
C PHE A 41 -4.77 3.74 0.71
N ASP A 42 -4.39 4.68 -0.14
CA ASP A 42 -4.49 4.56 -1.61
C ASP A 42 -3.12 4.78 -2.27
N CYS A 43 -2.37 3.72 -2.57
CA CYS A 43 -2.68 2.28 -2.44
C CYS A 43 -1.45 1.47 -2.00
N ILE A 44 -1.66 0.21 -1.58
CA ILE A 44 -0.58 -0.70 -1.18
C ILE A 44 0.42 -0.90 -2.32
N THR A 45 -0.02 -1.02 -3.57
CA THR A 45 0.87 -1.17 -4.74
C THR A 45 1.83 0.01 -4.89
N ASN A 46 1.36 1.25 -4.70
CA ASN A 46 2.22 2.44 -4.74
C ASN A 46 3.18 2.48 -3.55
N PHE A 47 2.71 2.10 -2.36
CA PHE A 47 3.55 2.00 -1.17
C PHE A 47 4.73 1.05 -1.40
N VAL A 48 4.47 -0.18 -1.86
CA VAL A 48 5.50 -1.18 -2.16
C VAL A 48 6.45 -0.67 -3.26
N SER A 49 5.91 -0.12 -4.35
CA SER A 49 6.71 0.42 -5.46
C SER A 49 7.65 1.53 -4.99
N ASN A 50 7.15 2.48 -4.20
CA ASN A 50 7.97 3.57 -3.69
C ASN A 50 9.06 3.05 -2.76
N PHE A 51 8.74 2.08 -1.90
CA PHE A 51 9.70 1.47 -1.00
C PHE A 51 10.83 0.75 -1.74
N MET A 52 10.53 0.08 -2.87
CA MET A 52 11.49 -0.63 -3.68
C MET A 52 12.38 0.30 -4.53
N ILE A 53 11.81 1.40 -5.05
CA ILE A 53 12.46 2.19 -6.11
C ILE A 53 13.04 3.50 -5.57
N MET A 54 12.33 4.17 -4.65
CA MET A 54 12.76 5.50 -4.18
C MET A 54 13.99 5.39 -3.28
N ASP A 55 14.95 6.29 -3.52
CA ASP A 55 16.16 6.48 -2.71
C ASP A 55 17.16 5.29 -2.67
N ARG A 56 17.07 4.30 -3.54
CA ARG A 56 17.89 3.08 -3.42
C ARG A 56 18.97 2.89 -4.48
N GLY A 57 18.79 3.38 -5.71
CA GLY A 57 19.80 3.23 -6.79
C GLY A 57 20.20 1.78 -7.09
N ILE A 58 19.31 0.83 -6.90
CA ILE A 58 19.56 -0.61 -7.04
C ILE A 58 19.52 -1.01 -8.51
N ASP A 59 20.57 -1.75 -8.96
CA ASP A 59 20.54 -2.48 -10.22
C ASP A 59 19.77 -3.79 -10.05
N TRP A 60 18.47 -3.77 -10.34
CA TRP A 60 17.58 -4.90 -10.14
C TRP A 60 17.88 -6.11 -11.03
N ASP A 61 18.65 -5.94 -12.11
CA ASP A 61 19.05 -7.06 -12.96
C ASP A 61 20.19 -7.88 -12.34
N LYS A 62 20.87 -7.31 -11.33
CA LYS A 62 22.02 -7.93 -10.65
C LYS A 62 21.87 -7.97 -9.13
N VAL A 63 20.69 -7.62 -8.62
CA VAL A 63 20.46 -7.53 -7.17
C VAL A 63 20.61 -8.91 -6.51
N ASP A 64 21.29 -8.93 -5.37
CA ASP A 64 21.36 -10.12 -4.53
C ASP A 64 20.02 -10.38 -3.85
N LEU A 65 19.63 -11.64 -3.74
CA LEU A 65 18.36 -12.01 -3.10
C LEU A 65 18.30 -11.60 -1.62
N SER A 66 19.43 -11.50 -0.94
CA SER A 66 19.50 -11.02 0.43
C SER A 66 19.08 -9.55 0.55
N VAL A 67 19.43 -8.72 -0.43
CA VAL A 67 19.02 -7.32 -0.50
C VAL A 67 17.50 -7.21 -0.77
N VAL A 68 16.99 -8.07 -1.65
CA VAL A 68 15.53 -8.13 -1.92
C VAL A 68 14.78 -8.51 -0.64
N GLN A 69 15.28 -9.51 0.09
CA GLN A 69 14.67 -9.93 1.36
C GLN A 69 14.70 -8.82 2.42
N GLU A 70 15.82 -8.12 2.57
CA GLU A 70 15.93 -6.99 3.49
C GLU A 70 14.91 -5.88 3.17
N ILE A 71 14.70 -5.61 1.88
CA ILE A 71 13.70 -4.62 1.45
C ILE A 71 12.28 -5.09 1.78
N GLU A 72 12.01 -6.36 1.54
CA GLU A 72 10.72 -6.96 1.87
C GLU A 72 10.45 -6.92 3.36
N ASP A 73 11.43 -7.30 4.19
CA ASP A 73 11.30 -7.27 5.65
C ASP A 73 10.99 -5.85 6.16
N GLN A 74 11.63 -4.83 5.59
CA GLN A 74 11.35 -3.42 5.91
C GLN A 74 9.92 -3.00 5.53
N ILE A 75 9.43 -3.45 4.37
CA ILE A 75 8.06 -3.16 3.91
C ILE A 75 7.03 -3.85 4.82
N GLU A 76 7.29 -5.10 5.17
CA GLU A 76 6.42 -5.88 6.05
C GLU A 76 6.39 -5.31 7.47
N GLU A 77 7.53 -4.92 8.01
CA GLU A 77 7.64 -4.28 9.33
C GLU A 77 6.87 -2.95 9.37
N GLU A 78 7.08 -2.07 8.38
CA GLU A 78 6.39 -0.78 8.30
C GLU A 78 4.87 -0.97 8.23
N MET A 79 4.39 -1.90 7.38
CA MET A 79 2.96 -2.19 7.25
C MET A 79 2.39 -2.83 8.52
N SER A 80 3.10 -3.78 9.12
CA SER A 80 2.66 -4.45 10.34
C SER A 80 2.52 -3.46 11.50
N ASN A 81 3.51 -2.60 11.71
CA ASN A 81 3.47 -1.56 12.72
C ASN A 81 2.30 -0.60 12.48
N PHE A 82 2.04 -0.23 11.23
CA PHE A 82 0.91 0.63 10.89
C PHE A 82 -0.43 -0.04 11.16
N LEU A 83 -0.60 -1.32 10.80
CA LEU A 83 -1.81 -2.10 11.08
C LEU A 83 -2.09 -2.22 12.58
N GLU A 84 -1.05 -2.49 13.38
CA GLU A 84 -1.17 -2.55 14.85
C GLU A 84 -1.57 -1.19 15.42
N PHE A 85 -0.96 -0.11 14.94
CA PHE A 85 -1.29 1.24 15.35
C PHE A 85 -2.76 1.58 15.04
N ILE A 86 -3.23 1.35 13.82
CA ILE A 86 -4.63 1.60 13.43
C ILE A 86 -5.60 0.76 14.29
N ARG A 87 -5.29 -0.52 14.53
CA ARG A 87 -6.11 -1.39 15.36
C ARG A 87 -6.23 -0.88 16.79
N SER A 88 -5.20 -0.21 17.32
CA SER A 88 -5.24 0.41 18.66
C SER A 88 -6.11 1.66 18.73
N LYS A 89 -6.53 2.19 17.58
CA LYS A 89 -7.35 3.40 17.44
C LYS A 89 -8.82 3.05 17.13
N LYS A 90 -9.70 4.02 17.28
CA LYS A 90 -11.14 3.87 16.93
C LYS A 90 -11.44 4.33 15.50
N THR A 91 -10.42 4.50 14.68
CA THR A 91 -10.52 5.03 13.33
C THR A 91 -10.63 3.87 12.35
N ASP A 92 -11.62 3.90 11.47
CA ASP A 92 -11.73 2.94 10.38
C ASP A 92 -10.61 3.16 9.37
N CYS A 93 -10.13 2.08 8.75
CA CYS A 93 -9.13 2.15 7.71
C CYS A 93 -9.53 1.30 6.50
N VAL A 94 -9.51 1.92 5.32
CA VAL A 94 -9.77 1.27 4.04
C VAL A 94 -8.47 1.21 3.26
N PHE A 95 -7.98 0.01 2.99
CA PHE A 95 -6.81 -0.21 2.14
C PHE A 95 -7.25 -0.52 0.71
N VAL A 96 -6.69 0.20 -0.25
CA VAL A 96 -6.86 -0.08 -1.68
C VAL A 96 -5.60 -0.75 -2.20
N THR A 97 -5.78 -1.77 -3.03
CA THR A 97 -4.67 -2.46 -3.68
C THR A 97 -5.05 -2.96 -5.07
N ASN A 98 -4.05 -3.40 -5.84
CA ASN A 98 -4.27 -4.09 -7.09
C ASN A 98 -3.89 -5.56 -6.94
N GLU A 99 -4.69 -6.45 -7.52
CA GLU A 99 -4.38 -7.89 -7.61
C GLU A 99 -3.48 -8.15 -8.83
N ILE A 100 -2.19 -7.77 -8.69
CA ILE A 100 -1.22 -7.89 -9.77
C ILE A 100 -0.79 -9.34 -10.04
N GLY A 101 -1.03 -10.24 -9.09
CA GLY A 101 -0.78 -11.67 -9.22
C GLY A 101 -1.61 -12.34 -10.32
N SER A 102 -2.75 -11.78 -10.67
CA SER A 102 -3.65 -12.29 -11.72
C SER A 102 -3.18 -11.99 -13.15
N GLY A 103 -2.13 -11.17 -13.32
CA GLY A 103 -1.55 -10.82 -14.62
C GLY A 103 -0.47 -11.80 -15.10
N LEU A 104 0.13 -11.50 -16.26
CA LEU A 104 1.28 -12.22 -16.76
C LEU A 104 2.49 -12.06 -15.83
N VAL A 105 3.34 -13.10 -15.79
CA VAL A 105 4.62 -13.03 -15.06
C VAL A 105 5.55 -12.09 -15.82
N PRO A 106 6.07 -11.02 -15.17
CA PRO A 106 7.01 -10.12 -15.82
C PRO A 106 8.29 -10.84 -16.25
N ASP A 107 8.84 -10.47 -17.40
CA ASP A 107 10.09 -11.02 -17.94
C ASP A 107 11.35 -10.41 -17.29
N TYR A 108 11.23 -9.31 -16.53
CA TYR A 108 12.32 -8.61 -15.87
C TYR A 108 12.30 -8.78 -14.34
N PRO A 109 13.48 -8.82 -13.67
CA PRO A 109 13.57 -9.14 -12.25
C PRO A 109 12.79 -8.22 -11.32
N LEU A 110 12.90 -6.90 -11.48
CA LEU A 110 12.16 -5.93 -10.67
C LEU A 110 10.65 -6.23 -10.67
N GLY A 111 10.07 -6.49 -11.83
CA GLY A 111 8.64 -6.79 -11.95
C GLY A 111 8.23 -8.06 -11.21
N ARG A 112 9.08 -9.10 -11.23
CA ARG A 112 8.83 -10.34 -10.48
C ARG A 112 8.89 -10.12 -8.98
N HIS A 113 9.94 -9.46 -8.48
CA HIS A 113 10.07 -9.14 -7.06
C HIS A 113 8.92 -8.25 -6.57
N PHE A 114 8.58 -7.21 -7.34
CA PHE A 114 7.45 -6.33 -7.04
C PHE A 114 6.13 -7.09 -6.92
N ARG A 115 5.86 -7.98 -7.89
CA ARG A 115 4.65 -8.82 -7.88
C ARG A 115 4.57 -9.70 -6.64
N ASP A 116 5.69 -10.35 -6.29
CA ASP A 116 5.76 -11.28 -5.17
C ASP A 116 5.62 -10.55 -3.84
N ILE A 117 6.33 -9.45 -3.65
CA ILE A 117 6.25 -8.61 -2.43
C ILE A 117 4.83 -8.04 -2.29
N CYS A 118 4.25 -7.44 -3.34
CA CYS A 118 2.89 -6.95 -3.29
C CYS A 118 1.88 -8.04 -2.89
N GLY A 119 2.03 -9.25 -3.44
CA GLY A 119 1.17 -10.38 -3.10
C GLY A 119 1.23 -10.72 -1.61
N ARG A 120 2.44 -10.75 -1.02
CA ARG A 120 2.62 -11.04 0.41
C ARG A 120 2.07 -9.91 1.30
N ILE A 121 2.30 -8.65 0.94
CA ILE A 121 1.72 -7.52 1.68
C ILE A 121 0.19 -7.49 1.56
N ASN A 122 -0.38 -7.80 0.39
CA ASN A 122 -1.83 -7.95 0.23
C ASN A 122 -2.39 -9.03 1.18
N GLN A 123 -1.71 -10.18 1.30
CA GLN A 123 -2.09 -11.24 2.22
C GLN A 123 -1.99 -10.79 3.69
N LEU A 124 -0.92 -10.09 4.06
CA LEU A 124 -0.73 -9.52 5.39
C LEU A 124 -1.89 -8.59 5.77
N VAL A 125 -2.21 -7.63 4.89
CA VAL A 125 -3.29 -6.66 5.12
C VAL A 125 -4.64 -7.37 5.15
N ALA A 126 -4.95 -8.26 4.21
CA ALA A 126 -6.21 -9.00 4.17
C ALA A 126 -6.40 -9.89 5.41
N LYS A 127 -5.34 -10.53 5.90
CA LYS A 127 -5.37 -11.33 7.15
C LYS A 127 -5.76 -10.46 8.35
N ASN A 128 -5.28 -9.22 8.38
CA ASN A 128 -5.50 -8.27 9.47
C ASN A 128 -6.76 -7.40 9.29
N SER A 129 -7.44 -7.44 8.16
CA SER A 129 -8.69 -6.71 7.90
C SER A 129 -9.90 -7.49 8.40
N ASP A 130 -10.97 -6.80 8.79
CA ASP A 130 -12.25 -7.42 9.18
C ASP A 130 -13.01 -7.92 7.95
N GLU A 131 -12.90 -7.20 6.83
CA GLU A 131 -13.55 -7.53 5.57
C GLU A 131 -12.59 -7.32 4.40
N ALA A 132 -12.72 -8.13 3.35
CA ALA A 132 -12.00 -7.98 2.10
C ALA A 132 -12.94 -8.15 0.91
N TYR A 133 -12.73 -7.32 -0.11
CA TYR A 133 -13.56 -7.30 -1.32
C TYR A 133 -12.69 -7.31 -2.58
N LEU A 134 -13.09 -8.10 -3.56
CA LEU A 134 -12.57 -8.02 -4.92
C LEU A 134 -13.53 -7.18 -5.78
N ALA A 135 -13.01 -6.16 -6.46
CA ALA A 135 -13.77 -5.32 -7.37
C ALA A 135 -13.46 -5.69 -8.82
N VAL A 136 -14.46 -6.20 -9.54
CA VAL A 136 -14.36 -6.56 -10.96
C VAL A 136 -15.44 -5.83 -11.73
N SER A 137 -15.05 -5.05 -12.73
CA SER A 137 -15.97 -4.28 -13.59
C SER A 137 -16.98 -3.42 -12.82
N GLY A 138 -16.53 -2.82 -11.70
CA GLY A 138 -17.37 -1.99 -10.84
C GLY A 138 -18.27 -2.77 -9.85
N ILE A 139 -18.24 -4.09 -9.89
CA ILE A 139 -19.00 -4.97 -8.99
C ILE A 139 -18.05 -5.45 -7.89
N LYS A 140 -18.44 -5.27 -6.62
CA LYS A 140 -17.68 -5.76 -5.46
C LYS A 140 -18.18 -7.17 -5.07
N VAL A 141 -17.23 -8.07 -4.88
CA VAL A 141 -17.46 -9.41 -4.34
C VAL A 141 -16.77 -9.53 -3.01
N LYS A 142 -17.51 -9.85 -1.96
CA LYS A 142 -16.92 -10.10 -0.63
C LYS A 142 -16.17 -11.43 -0.66
N ILE A 143 -14.89 -11.41 -0.24
CA ILE A 143 -14.02 -12.60 -0.19
C ILE A 143 -13.60 -12.97 1.25
N LYS A 144 -13.81 -12.04 2.18
CA LYS A 144 -13.66 -12.25 3.63
C LYS A 144 -14.74 -11.53 4.39
#